data_bf83be5fa636a219e6026dd1faf64c7d
#
_entry.id   bf83be5fa636a219e6026dd1faf64c7d
#
_cell.length_a   1.000
_cell.length_b   1.000
_cell.length_c   1.000
_cell.angle_alpha   90.00
_cell.angle_beta   90.00
_cell.angle_gamma   90.00
#
_symmetry.space_group_name_H-M   'P 1'
#
loop_
_entity.id
_entity.type
_entity.pdbx_description
1 polymer ?
#
loop_
_entity_poly.entity_id
_entity_poly.type
_entity_poly.pdbx_seq_one_letter_code
_entity_poly.pdbx_strand_id
1 'polypeptide(L)'
;NVFSKVTLESLKKNRTRTVVTIIGIMLSAAMICASTTFVSSMQNFVLRCEIYSSGDWHGAVYDAAYKDYEDIRDSGKVSSAAYAQVLGYAKIDSANEHKPYLYVLGGDVASGYFETMPVHLILGTLPKDSTEIILPEHLTSNGKVNYTLGDTVTLDVGDRTLDGRRLGQDTPVYTYDSETHTEIMSGERLENTEPRTYTV
;
A
#
# COMPACT_ATOMS: atom_id res chain seq x y z
N ASN A 1 -15.25 -55.00 -29.69
CA ASN A 1 -14.70 -54.33 -30.83
C ASN A 1 -13.31 -54.93 -31.17
N VAL A 2 -13.16 -55.45 -32.40
CA VAL A 2 -11.95 -56.23 -32.80
C VAL A 2 -10.69 -55.35 -32.70
N PHE A 3 -10.77 -54.06 -33.02
CA PHE A 3 -9.67 -53.11 -32.91
C PHE A 3 -9.17 -52.93 -31.47
N SER A 4 -10.08 -52.85 -30.47
CA SER A 4 -9.68 -52.74 -29.09
C SER A 4 -8.94 -53.97 -28.57
N LYS A 5 -9.33 -55.15 -29.08
CA LYS A 5 -8.72 -56.44 -28.67
C LYS A 5 -7.30 -56.57 -29.27
N VAL A 6 -7.11 -56.18 -30.54
CA VAL A 6 -5.81 -56.20 -31.21
C VAL A 6 -4.84 -55.17 -30.59
N THR A 7 -5.34 -53.98 -30.27
CA THR A 7 -4.55 -52.94 -29.60
C THR A 7 -4.10 -53.43 -28.22
N LEU A 8 -4.98 -54.03 -27.43
CA LEU A 8 -4.68 -54.54 -26.08
C LEU A 8 -3.65 -55.68 -26.12
N GLU A 9 -3.75 -56.56 -27.09
CA GLU A 9 -2.78 -57.65 -27.27
C GLU A 9 -1.40 -57.13 -27.72
N SER A 10 -1.37 -56.14 -28.61
CA SER A 10 -0.14 -55.43 -29.01
C SER A 10 0.55 -54.74 -27.81
N LEU A 11 -0.21 -54.06 -26.97
CA LEU A 11 0.29 -53.41 -25.74
C LEU A 11 0.86 -54.45 -24.75
N LYS A 12 0.21 -55.58 -24.61
CA LYS A 12 0.68 -56.66 -23.72
C LYS A 12 1.95 -57.34 -24.26
N LYS A 13 2.12 -57.45 -25.58
CA LYS A 13 3.32 -58.04 -26.22
C LYS A 13 4.56 -57.15 -26.09
N ASN A 14 4.36 -55.83 -26.06
CA ASN A 14 5.44 -54.84 -25.95
C ASN A 14 5.41 -54.06 -24.63
N ARG A 15 5.37 -54.77 -23.51
CA ARG A 15 5.16 -54.23 -22.15
C ARG A 15 6.14 -53.06 -21.83
N THR A 16 7.43 -53.27 -22.07
CA THR A 16 8.46 -52.25 -21.76
C THR A 16 8.21 -50.94 -22.50
N ARG A 17 7.94 -51.00 -23.81
CA ARG A 17 7.64 -49.85 -24.64
C ARG A 17 6.38 -49.11 -24.17
N THR A 18 5.33 -49.87 -23.83
CA THR A 18 4.05 -49.35 -23.30
C THR A 18 4.25 -48.61 -22.00
N VAL A 19 5.00 -49.21 -21.06
CA VAL A 19 5.29 -48.60 -19.75
C VAL A 19 6.08 -47.30 -19.92
N VAL A 20 7.12 -47.29 -20.74
CA VAL A 20 7.91 -46.07 -21.01
C VAL A 20 7.07 -44.98 -21.63
N THR A 21 6.17 -45.32 -22.58
CA THR A 21 5.25 -44.34 -23.18
C THR A 21 4.26 -43.76 -22.13
N ILE A 22 3.70 -44.58 -21.24
CA ILE A 22 2.80 -44.16 -20.19
C ILE A 22 3.53 -43.21 -19.21
N ILE A 23 4.75 -43.59 -18.79
CA ILE A 23 5.57 -42.75 -17.91
C ILE A 23 5.87 -41.41 -18.58
N GLY A 24 6.22 -41.41 -19.87
CA GLY A 24 6.46 -40.17 -20.62
C GLY A 24 5.24 -39.24 -20.65
N ILE A 25 4.06 -39.81 -20.92
CA ILE A 25 2.81 -39.03 -20.93
C ILE A 25 2.49 -38.49 -19.52
N MET A 26 2.67 -39.31 -18.49
CA MET A 26 2.43 -38.88 -17.09
C MET A 26 3.38 -37.77 -16.69
N LEU A 27 4.66 -37.85 -16.99
CA LEU A 27 5.64 -36.81 -16.72
C LEU A 27 5.32 -35.53 -17.48
N SER A 28 4.96 -35.61 -18.74
CA SER A 28 4.58 -34.44 -19.55
C SER A 28 3.33 -33.75 -18.97
N ALA A 29 2.31 -34.51 -18.61
CA ALA A 29 1.11 -33.96 -17.97
C ALA A 29 1.42 -33.33 -16.60
N ALA A 30 2.23 -34.01 -15.78
CA ALA A 30 2.67 -33.46 -14.50
C ALA A 30 3.45 -32.15 -14.63
N MET A 31 4.35 -32.04 -15.61
CA MET A 31 5.08 -30.80 -15.89
C MET A 31 4.16 -29.66 -16.30
N ILE A 32 3.18 -29.92 -17.16
CA ILE A 32 2.20 -28.89 -17.57
C ILE A 32 1.39 -28.43 -16.37
N CYS A 33 0.86 -29.35 -15.57
CA CYS A 33 0.11 -29.00 -14.36
C CYS A 33 0.98 -28.22 -13.36
N ALA A 34 2.21 -28.65 -13.12
CA ALA A 34 3.12 -27.96 -12.21
C ALA A 34 3.43 -26.54 -12.69
N SER A 35 3.70 -26.37 -13.98
CA SER A 35 3.99 -25.05 -14.56
C SER A 35 2.79 -24.09 -14.45
N THR A 36 1.60 -24.55 -14.79
CA THR A 36 0.39 -23.72 -14.73
C THR A 36 0.05 -23.35 -13.27
N THR A 37 0.16 -24.31 -12.34
CA THR A 37 -0.08 -24.05 -10.91
C THR A 37 0.95 -23.06 -10.35
N PHE A 38 2.22 -23.21 -10.72
CA PHE A 38 3.29 -22.30 -10.30
C PHE A 38 3.01 -20.85 -10.76
N VAL A 39 2.70 -20.66 -12.04
CA VAL A 39 2.39 -19.34 -12.59
C VAL A 39 1.20 -18.70 -11.88
N SER A 40 0.10 -19.45 -11.70
CA SER A 40 -1.08 -18.94 -11.00
C SER A 40 -0.80 -18.60 -9.52
N SER A 41 -0.01 -19.44 -8.84
CA SER A 41 0.38 -19.18 -7.45
C SER A 41 1.27 -17.95 -7.34
N MET A 42 2.20 -17.76 -8.27
CA MET A 42 3.08 -16.60 -8.30
C MET A 42 2.30 -15.30 -8.56
N GLN A 43 1.37 -15.31 -9.51
CA GLN A 43 0.49 -14.16 -9.78
C GLN A 43 -0.32 -13.77 -8.54
N ASN A 44 -0.95 -14.75 -7.88
CA ASN A 44 -1.71 -14.52 -6.66
C ASN A 44 -0.82 -14.00 -5.51
N PHE A 45 0.40 -14.51 -5.40
CA PHE A 45 1.34 -14.04 -4.38
C PHE A 45 1.72 -12.57 -4.61
N VAL A 46 2.12 -12.20 -5.84
CA VAL A 46 2.48 -10.82 -6.20
C VAL A 46 1.30 -9.87 -5.97
N LEU A 47 0.09 -10.25 -6.39
CA LEU A 47 -1.11 -9.45 -6.17
C LEU A 47 -1.38 -9.22 -4.67
N ARG A 48 -1.28 -10.26 -3.85
CA ARG A 48 -1.47 -10.12 -2.39
C ARG A 48 -0.40 -9.26 -1.74
N CYS A 49 0.85 -9.36 -2.19
CA CYS A 49 1.92 -8.49 -1.71
C CYS A 49 1.64 -7.03 -2.07
N GLU A 50 1.16 -6.76 -3.28
CA GLU A 50 0.81 -5.41 -3.71
C GLU A 50 -0.37 -4.84 -2.91
N ILE A 51 -1.45 -5.60 -2.74
CA ILE A 51 -2.58 -5.20 -1.90
C ILE A 51 -2.15 -4.91 -0.46
N TYR A 52 -1.27 -5.75 0.09
CA TYR A 52 -0.77 -5.57 1.46
C TYR A 52 0.08 -4.29 1.61
N SER A 53 0.89 -3.95 0.61
CA SER A 53 1.81 -2.80 0.66
C SER A 53 1.20 -1.49 0.18
N SER A 54 0.33 -1.54 -0.83
CA SER A 54 -0.19 -0.36 -1.51
C SER A 54 -1.70 -0.12 -1.29
N GLY A 55 -2.42 -1.16 -0.82
CA GLY A 55 -3.88 -1.13 -0.66
C GLY A 55 -4.64 -1.80 -1.80
N ASP A 56 -5.94 -2.02 -1.58
CA ASP A 56 -6.84 -2.68 -2.55
C ASP A 56 -7.57 -1.66 -3.42
N TRP A 57 -6.85 -1.02 -4.31
CA TRP A 57 -7.38 -0.01 -5.23
C TRP A 57 -6.75 -0.11 -6.62
N HIS A 58 -7.44 0.42 -7.64
CA HIS A 58 -7.04 0.32 -9.05
C HIS A 58 -6.65 1.65 -9.68
N GLY A 59 -7.00 2.76 -9.07
CA GLY A 59 -6.68 4.09 -9.57
C GLY A 59 -6.89 5.17 -8.52
N ALA A 60 -6.11 6.24 -8.59
CA ALA A 60 -6.23 7.39 -7.72
C ALA A 60 -6.38 8.67 -8.55
N VAL A 61 -7.20 9.59 -8.06
CA VAL A 61 -7.35 10.92 -8.61
C VAL A 61 -6.86 11.91 -7.55
N TYR A 62 -5.87 12.69 -7.90
CA TYR A 62 -5.28 13.70 -7.01
C TYR A 62 -5.88 15.07 -7.29
N ASP A 63 -5.83 15.96 -6.30
CA ASP A 63 -6.33 17.34 -6.38
C ASP A 63 -7.81 17.44 -6.76
N ALA A 64 -8.58 16.40 -6.44
CA ALA A 64 -10.02 16.33 -6.69
C ALA A 64 -10.80 17.09 -5.60
N ALA A 65 -11.83 17.84 -6.00
CA ALA A 65 -12.79 18.37 -5.07
C ALA A 65 -13.72 17.26 -4.54
N TYR A 66 -14.33 17.45 -3.38
CA TYR A 66 -15.27 16.47 -2.82
C TYR A 66 -16.43 16.15 -3.79
N LYS A 67 -16.85 17.15 -4.56
CA LYS A 67 -17.86 16.96 -5.61
C LYS A 67 -17.42 15.97 -6.70
N ASP A 68 -16.14 16.00 -7.09
CA ASP A 68 -15.63 15.07 -8.10
C ASP A 68 -15.65 13.63 -7.57
N TYR A 69 -15.37 13.44 -6.27
CA TYR A 69 -15.54 12.15 -5.61
C TYR A 69 -16.99 11.67 -5.68
N GLU A 70 -17.98 12.52 -5.37
CA GLU A 70 -19.41 12.17 -5.46
C GLU A 70 -19.80 11.79 -6.90
N ASP A 71 -19.37 12.58 -7.88
CA ASP A 71 -19.64 12.33 -9.30
C ASP A 71 -19.03 11.00 -9.78
N ILE A 72 -17.82 10.65 -9.32
CA ILE A 72 -17.17 9.37 -9.63
C ILE A 72 -17.92 8.22 -8.97
N ARG A 73 -18.20 8.32 -7.66
CA ARG A 73 -18.91 7.30 -6.88
C ARG A 73 -20.27 6.97 -7.51
N ASP A 74 -21.02 8.02 -7.90
CA ASP A 74 -22.39 7.89 -8.39
C ASP A 74 -22.47 7.62 -9.91
N SER A 75 -21.32 7.59 -10.60
CA SER A 75 -21.25 7.34 -12.06
C SER A 75 -21.67 5.95 -12.48
N GLY A 76 -21.70 4.98 -11.56
CA GLY A 76 -21.91 3.56 -11.85
C GLY A 76 -20.78 2.89 -12.64
N LYS A 77 -19.64 3.56 -12.82
CA LYS A 77 -18.46 3.05 -13.54
C LYS A 77 -17.40 2.42 -12.61
N VAL A 78 -17.52 2.68 -11.31
CA VAL A 78 -16.63 2.14 -10.26
C VAL A 78 -17.44 1.26 -9.32
N SER A 79 -16.81 0.22 -8.79
CA SER A 79 -17.43 -0.66 -7.79
C SER A 79 -17.44 -0.01 -6.39
N SER A 80 -16.43 0.77 -6.09
CA SER A 80 -16.30 1.55 -4.86
C SER A 80 -15.40 2.75 -5.12
N ALA A 81 -15.55 3.78 -4.29
CA ALA A 81 -14.67 4.93 -4.27
C ALA A 81 -14.42 5.32 -2.82
N ALA A 82 -13.15 5.51 -2.45
CA ALA A 82 -12.73 5.99 -1.15
C ALA A 82 -12.19 7.42 -1.27
N TYR A 83 -12.36 8.22 -0.21
CA TYR A 83 -11.95 9.62 -0.19
C TYR A 83 -11.05 9.91 1.00
N ALA A 84 -10.01 10.70 0.75
CA ALA A 84 -9.20 11.28 1.80
C ALA A 84 -8.84 12.73 1.46
N GLN A 85 -8.75 13.55 2.47
CA GLN A 85 -8.35 14.95 2.37
C GLN A 85 -6.96 15.14 2.95
N VAL A 86 -6.08 15.77 2.20
CA VAL A 86 -4.78 16.24 2.72
C VAL A 86 -5.03 17.45 3.62
N LEU A 87 -4.75 17.30 4.91
CA LEU A 87 -4.88 18.40 5.87
C LEU A 87 -3.61 19.26 5.93
N GLY A 88 -2.46 18.69 5.59
CA GLY A 88 -1.18 19.37 5.57
C GLY A 88 -0.07 18.58 6.27
N TYR A 89 0.88 19.31 6.80
CA TYR A 89 2.04 18.78 7.51
C TYR A 89 2.12 19.38 8.91
N ALA A 90 2.60 18.59 9.86
CA ALA A 90 2.89 19.07 11.20
C ALA A 90 4.34 18.75 11.55
N LYS A 91 5.08 19.73 12.06
CA LYS A 91 6.44 19.51 12.55
C LYS A 91 6.39 18.81 13.90
N ILE A 92 7.24 17.81 14.06
CA ILE A 92 7.38 17.05 15.31
C ILE A 92 8.84 17.11 15.79
N ASP A 93 9.02 16.91 17.08
CA ASP A 93 10.35 16.78 17.70
C ASP A 93 10.89 15.36 17.49
N SER A 94 11.24 15.05 16.26
CA SER A 94 11.74 13.74 15.84
C SER A 94 13.26 13.67 16.03
N ALA A 95 13.73 12.55 16.61
CA ALA A 95 15.16 12.24 16.63
C ALA A 95 15.73 11.94 15.23
N ASN A 96 14.88 11.68 14.26
CA ASN A 96 15.27 11.54 12.86
C ASN A 96 15.13 12.89 12.14
N GLU A 97 16.24 13.58 11.99
CA GLU A 97 16.32 14.89 11.32
C GLU A 97 15.85 14.85 9.85
N HIS A 98 15.92 13.69 9.19
CA HIS A 98 15.44 13.51 7.82
C HIS A 98 13.91 13.34 7.71
N LYS A 99 13.21 13.17 8.85
CA LYS A 99 11.76 12.98 8.93
C LYS A 99 11.14 13.85 10.02
N PRO A 100 11.26 15.20 9.92
CA PRO A 100 10.78 16.13 10.95
C PRO A 100 9.29 16.44 10.85
N TYR A 101 8.60 15.96 9.79
CA TYR A 101 7.21 16.29 9.54
C TYR A 101 6.34 15.04 9.50
N LEU A 102 5.16 15.16 10.11
CA LEU A 102 4.02 14.28 9.89
C LEU A 102 3.22 14.77 8.67
N TYR A 103 2.86 13.87 7.80
CA TYR A 103 1.86 14.10 6.79
C TYR A 103 0.48 13.77 7.37
N VAL A 104 -0.38 14.77 7.48
CA VAL A 104 -1.70 14.65 8.14
C VAL A 104 -2.78 14.49 7.09
N LEU A 105 -3.44 13.34 7.12
CA LEU A 105 -4.52 12.95 6.21
C LEU A 105 -5.82 12.75 6.99
N GLY A 106 -6.92 13.29 6.48
CA GLY A 106 -8.27 12.96 6.90
C GLY A 106 -8.85 11.89 5.98
N GLY A 107 -8.85 10.63 6.43
CA GLY A 107 -9.49 9.53 5.71
C GLY A 107 -10.99 9.48 6.02
N ASP A 108 -11.82 9.42 5.00
CA ASP A 108 -13.27 9.30 5.19
C ASP A 108 -13.65 7.85 5.51
N VAL A 109 -14.01 7.59 6.77
CA VAL A 109 -14.43 6.28 7.26
C VAL A 109 -15.66 5.77 6.50
N ALA A 110 -16.61 6.65 6.21
CA ALA A 110 -17.86 6.27 5.55
C ALA A 110 -17.63 5.82 4.09
N SER A 111 -16.56 6.29 3.45
CA SER A 111 -16.17 5.86 2.10
C SER A 111 -15.42 4.54 2.05
N GLY A 112 -15.06 3.95 3.20
CA GLY A 112 -14.23 2.75 3.28
C GLY A 112 -12.74 3.01 3.01
N TYR A 113 -12.26 4.22 3.34
CA TYR A 113 -10.86 4.59 3.11
C TYR A 113 -9.89 3.65 3.83
N PHE A 114 -10.14 3.36 5.10
CA PHE A 114 -9.23 2.54 5.91
C PHE A 114 -9.25 1.05 5.55
N GLU A 115 -10.33 0.57 4.90
CA GLU A 115 -10.43 -0.78 4.35
C GLU A 115 -9.68 -0.91 3.02
N THR A 116 -9.62 0.18 2.27
CA THR A 116 -8.99 0.22 0.93
C THR A 116 -7.48 0.46 1.02
N MET A 117 -7.05 1.33 1.95
CA MET A 117 -5.64 1.68 2.12
C MET A 117 -4.90 0.67 3.01
N PRO A 118 -3.58 0.53 2.87
CA PRO A 118 -2.79 -0.45 3.62
C PRO A 118 -2.55 -0.01 5.07
N VAL A 119 -3.63 0.27 5.79
CA VAL A 119 -3.59 0.66 7.20
C VAL A 119 -3.78 -0.58 8.07
N HIS A 120 -2.71 -0.99 8.76
CA HIS A 120 -2.73 -2.13 9.67
C HIS A 120 -2.71 -1.62 11.11
N LEU A 121 -3.87 -1.65 11.75
CA LEU A 121 -4.00 -1.22 13.15
C LEU A 121 -3.29 -2.21 14.07
N ILE A 122 -2.31 -1.73 14.83
CA ILE A 122 -1.55 -2.53 15.79
C ILE A 122 -2.17 -2.46 17.17
N LEU A 123 -2.67 -1.27 17.56
CA LEU A 123 -3.23 -1.00 18.87
C LEU A 123 -4.36 0.03 18.77
N GLY A 124 -5.39 -0.08 19.60
CA GLY A 124 -6.50 0.86 19.64
C GLY A 124 -7.61 0.56 18.64
N THR A 125 -8.27 1.60 18.17
CA THR A 125 -9.37 1.54 17.19
C THR A 125 -9.15 2.58 16.10
N LEU A 126 -9.81 2.40 14.95
CA LEU A 126 -9.85 3.45 13.92
C LEU A 126 -10.55 4.71 14.44
N PRO A 127 -10.16 5.92 14.00
CA PRO A 127 -10.80 7.16 14.37
C PRO A 127 -12.30 7.14 14.05
N LYS A 128 -13.11 7.64 14.96
CA LYS A 128 -14.57 7.73 14.81
C LYS A 128 -15.01 9.09 14.29
N ASP A 129 -14.22 10.10 14.56
CA ASP A 129 -14.48 11.47 14.15
C ASP A 129 -13.17 12.27 13.96
N SER A 130 -13.31 13.55 13.65
CA SER A 130 -12.19 14.45 13.36
C SER A 130 -11.36 14.88 14.58
N THR A 131 -11.71 14.42 15.78
CA THR A 131 -10.97 14.69 17.02
C THR A 131 -10.06 13.55 17.43
N GLU A 132 -10.12 12.42 16.73
CA GLU A 132 -9.28 11.26 16.96
C GLU A 132 -8.23 11.12 15.85
N ILE A 133 -7.07 10.57 16.20
CA ILE A 133 -5.96 10.35 15.26
C ILE A 133 -5.32 8.98 15.48
N ILE A 134 -4.92 8.33 14.38
CA ILE A 134 -3.99 7.20 14.42
C ILE A 134 -2.59 7.68 14.06
N LEU A 135 -1.60 7.19 14.79
CA LEU A 135 -0.21 7.55 14.60
C LEU A 135 0.59 6.32 14.12
N PRO A 136 1.53 6.50 13.19
CA PRO A 136 2.32 5.37 12.71
C PRO A 136 3.36 4.93 13.75
N GLU A 137 3.56 3.63 13.89
CA GLU A 137 4.49 3.02 14.85
C GLU A 137 5.94 3.51 14.65
N HIS A 138 6.32 3.88 13.43
CA HIS A 138 7.66 4.38 13.16
C HIS A 138 7.96 5.74 13.85
N LEU A 139 6.98 6.47 14.35
CA LEU A 139 7.23 7.63 15.21
C LEU A 139 8.02 7.23 16.45
N THR A 140 7.65 6.11 17.07
CA THR A 140 8.35 5.60 18.25
C THR A 140 9.68 4.95 17.87
N SER A 141 9.68 4.05 16.89
CA SER A 141 10.87 3.26 16.54
C SER A 141 11.97 4.08 15.88
N ASN A 142 11.62 5.03 15.02
CA ASN A 142 12.57 5.86 14.26
C ASN A 142 12.69 7.29 14.82
N GLY A 143 11.55 7.93 15.15
CA GLY A 143 11.50 9.32 15.60
C GLY A 143 11.74 9.51 17.10
N LYS A 144 11.68 8.45 17.91
CA LYS A 144 11.74 8.49 19.38
C LYS A 144 10.63 9.33 20.02
N VAL A 145 9.54 9.56 19.27
CA VAL A 145 8.35 10.27 19.75
C VAL A 145 7.35 9.23 20.23
N ASN A 146 6.99 9.28 21.51
CA ASN A 146 6.13 8.29 22.14
C ASN A 146 4.78 8.92 22.49
N TYR A 147 3.73 8.25 22.03
CA TYR A 147 2.36 8.53 22.43
C TYR A 147 1.70 7.26 22.95
N THR A 148 0.79 7.43 23.90
CA THR A 148 -0.02 6.35 24.48
C THR A 148 -1.48 6.53 24.08
N LEU A 149 -2.23 5.42 23.96
CA LEU A 149 -3.66 5.51 23.70
C LEU A 149 -4.35 6.37 24.76
N GLY A 150 -5.15 7.32 24.30
CA GLY A 150 -5.85 8.31 25.13
C GLY A 150 -5.06 9.60 25.38
N ASP A 151 -3.80 9.69 24.94
CA ASP A 151 -3.06 10.94 25.02
C ASP A 151 -3.69 11.99 24.11
N THR A 152 -3.57 13.25 24.54
CA THR A 152 -3.98 14.40 23.74
C THR A 152 -2.73 14.97 23.05
N VAL A 153 -2.78 15.11 21.74
CA VAL A 153 -1.73 15.73 20.94
C VAL A 153 -2.26 16.96 20.21
N THR A 154 -1.53 18.07 20.30
CA THR A 154 -1.81 19.27 19.51
C THR A 154 -0.74 19.41 18.43
N LEU A 155 -1.16 19.46 17.19
CA LEU A 155 -0.32 19.59 16.00
C LEU A 155 -0.60 20.91 15.31
N ASP A 156 0.44 21.68 15.03
CA ASP A 156 0.33 22.86 14.18
C ASP A 156 0.39 22.38 12.71
N VAL A 157 -0.79 22.21 12.09
CA VAL A 157 -0.93 21.65 10.75
C VAL A 157 -0.93 22.78 9.73
N GLY A 158 -0.04 22.69 8.74
CA GLY A 158 0.11 23.72 7.71
C GLY A 158 0.77 23.20 6.44
N ASP A 159 1.19 24.12 5.60
CA ASP A 159 1.85 23.84 4.31
C ASP A 159 3.37 23.81 4.48
N ARG A 160 4.03 22.77 3.96
CA ARG A 160 5.49 22.81 3.74
C ARG A 160 5.79 23.68 2.53
N THR A 161 6.65 24.69 2.70
CA THR A 161 6.99 25.61 1.64
C THR A 161 8.50 25.83 1.53
N LEU A 162 8.98 26.04 0.31
CA LEU A 162 10.34 26.47 0.01
C LEU A 162 10.25 27.51 -1.11
N ASP A 163 10.78 28.71 -0.87
CA ASP A 163 10.75 29.83 -1.83
C ASP A 163 9.35 30.10 -2.39
N GLY A 164 8.32 30.02 -1.54
CA GLY A 164 6.93 30.26 -1.91
C GLY A 164 6.26 29.12 -2.70
N ARG A 165 6.93 27.97 -2.87
CA ARG A 165 6.36 26.77 -3.49
C ARG A 165 5.94 25.78 -2.42
N ARG A 166 4.76 25.20 -2.56
CA ARG A 166 4.32 24.08 -1.72
C ARG A 166 5.13 22.83 -2.07
N LEU A 167 5.55 22.12 -1.04
CA LEU A 167 6.28 20.87 -1.13
C LEU A 167 5.36 19.67 -0.85
N GLY A 168 5.58 18.57 -1.59
CA GLY A 168 4.88 17.31 -1.38
C GLY A 168 5.56 16.42 -0.35
N GLN A 169 4.90 15.30 -0.02
CA GLN A 169 5.40 14.32 0.94
C GLN A 169 6.77 13.74 0.53
N ASP A 170 6.97 13.54 -0.77
CA ASP A 170 8.19 12.91 -1.30
C ASP A 170 9.35 13.88 -1.49
N THR A 171 9.13 15.18 -1.22
CA THR A 171 10.21 16.17 -1.31
C THR A 171 11.14 16.00 -0.10
N PRO A 172 12.43 15.70 -0.32
CA PRO A 172 13.38 15.54 0.79
C PRO A 172 13.59 16.86 1.52
N VAL A 173 13.79 16.79 2.85
CA VAL A 173 14.09 17.96 3.70
C VAL A 173 15.55 18.41 3.62
N TYR A 174 16.38 17.69 2.88
CA TYR A 174 17.79 17.99 2.66
C TYR A 174 18.18 17.70 1.21
N THR A 175 19.25 18.31 0.77
CA THR A 175 19.92 18.05 -0.50
C THR A 175 21.35 17.62 -0.23
N TYR A 176 21.90 16.78 -1.10
CA TYR A 176 23.28 16.34 -1.01
C TYR A 176 24.16 17.26 -1.86
N ASP A 177 25.15 17.91 -1.21
CA ASP A 177 26.18 18.66 -1.90
C ASP A 177 27.30 17.71 -2.34
N SER A 178 27.44 17.56 -3.65
CA SER A 178 28.44 16.65 -4.25
C SER A 178 29.87 17.17 -4.16
N GLU A 179 30.07 18.47 -3.94
CA GLU A 179 31.42 19.07 -3.82
C GLU A 179 31.97 18.91 -2.40
N THR A 180 31.14 19.17 -1.41
CA THR A 180 31.52 19.08 0.01
C THR A 180 31.26 17.70 0.61
N HIS A 181 30.55 16.82 -0.09
CA HIS A 181 30.08 15.53 0.39
C HIS A 181 29.26 15.62 1.70
N THR A 182 28.50 16.71 1.85
CA THR A 182 27.66 16.97 3.02
C THR A 182 26.19 17.08 2.66
N GLU A 183 25.32 16.79 3.62
CA GLU A 183 23.90 17.05 3.53
C GLU A 183 23.61 18.49 3.98
N ILE A 184 22.82 19.18 3.18
CA ILE A 184 22.37 20.55 3.45
C ILE A 184 20.85 20.53 3.61
N MET A 185 20.36 21.03 4.73
CA MET A 185 18.93 21.19 4.95
C MET A 185 18.33 22.13 3.92
N SER A 186 17.15 21.77 3.39
CA SER A 186 16.49 22.49 2.31
C SER A 186 16.11 23.94 2.66
N GLY A 187 16.05 24.29 3.96
CA GLY A 187 15.60 25.60 4.42
C GLY A 187 14.08 25.81 4.31
N GLU A 188 13.33 24.73 4.11
CA GLU A 188 11.88 24.75 4.07
C GLU A 188 11.25 25.26 5.36
N ARG A 189 10.03 25.76 5.25
CA ARG A 189 9.26 26.27 6.39
C ARG A 189 7.87 25.67 6.39
N LEU A 190 7.26 25.66 7.58
CA LEU A 190 5.84 25.37 7.73
C LEU A 190 5.09 26.70 7.81
N GLU A 191 4.18 26.93 6.87
CA GLU A 191 3.40 28.15 6.74
C GLU A 191 1.90 27.86 6.85
N ASN A 192 1.09 28.89 7.11
CA ASN A 192 -0.37 28.79 7.24
C ASN A 192 -0.80 27.75 8.28
N THR A 193 -0.08 27.68 9.41
CA THR A 193 -0.35 26.69 10.44
C THR A 193 -1.60 26.99 11.23
N GLU A 194 -2.40 25.96 11.48
CA GLU A 194 -3.53 25.97 12.40
C GLU A 194 -3.33 24.90 13.47
N PRO A 195 -3.47 25.23 14.75
CA PRO A 195 -3.40 24.25 15.81
C PRO A 195 -4.63 23.32 15.77
N ARG A 196 -4.39 22.03 15.73
CA ARG A 196 -5.42 20.98 15.77
C ARG A 196 -5.11 20.01 16.88
N THR A 197 -6.10 19.77 17.72
CA THR A 197 -5.96 18.89 18.89
C THR A 197 -6.71 17.59 18.65
N TYR A 198 -6.02 16.49 18.90
CA TYR A 198 -6.52 15.14 18.69
C TYR A 198 -6.29 14.27 19.92
N THR A 199 -7.11 13.21 20.03
CA THR A 199 -6.89 12.08 20.95
C THR A 199 -6.31 10.90 20.16
N VAL A 200 -5.24 10.29 20.69
CA VAL A 200 -4.56 9.15 20.08
C VAL A 200 -5.31 7.86 20.34
#